data_ec3ab30f982cd72f6124e5e6f3a1f02f
#
_entry.id   ec3ab30f982cd72f6124e5e6f3a1f02f
#
_cell.length_a   1.000
_cell.length_b   1.000
_cell.length_c   1.000
_cell.angle_alpha   90.00
_cell.angle_beta   90.00
_cell.angle_gamma   90.00
#
_symmetry.space_group_name_H-M   'P 1'
#
loop_
_entity.id
_entity.type
_entity.pdbx_description
1 polymer ?
#
loop_
_entity_poly.entity_id
_entity_poly.type
_entity_poly.pdbx_seq_one_letter_code
_entity_poly.pdbx_strand_id
1 'polypeptide(L)'
;MDITAYMQSLGANARAASRVIASASTDVKNAALRAIHEALSADRELILAANAKDMANGQANHLEDSLLDRLALDDSRFNGMLEGLRQVIALPDPIGEMTDFTYRPSGIQLGKMRVPLGVIGIIYESRPNVTLEAASLCLKSGNATILRGGSEATHSNNAIAASISKGLVKSGLPASIIQVVEVTDRAAVGQLITMPEFVDVIVPRGGKGLIERISKDARVPVIKHLDGNCHVFIDREADHDKAIKIAINAKTHRYGVCNAMETLLSDEPVAATLLPVLAEQYRAKGVELRGCERSRSLVSGLLAASEEDWYTEYLAPVLAIKVVDGVEAATEHINQYGSHHTDAIVTENYTRARRFLAAVDSSSVMVNASTRFADGFEYGLGAEIGISTDKIHVRGPVGLEGLTSQKWIVFGDGQIRG
;
A
#
# COMPACT_ATOMS: atom_id res chain seq x y z
N MET A 1 5.79 -23.21 -24.04
CA MET A 1 4.57 -22.36 -24.03
C MET A 1 4.95 -20.98 -24.56
N ASP A 2 4.19 -20.43 -25.48
CA ASP A 2 4.38 -19.03 -25.92
C ASP A 2 3.82 -18.10 -24.83
N ILE A 3 4.73 -17.41 -24.14
CA ILE A 3 4.37 -16.49 -23.02
C ILE A 3 3.49 -15.35 -23.51
N THR A 4 3.76 -14.82 -24.70
CA THR A 4 2.97 -13.71 -25.27
C THR A 4 1.52 -14.12 -25.51
N ALA A 5 1.32 -15.25 -26.20
CA ALA A 5 -0.02 -15.78 -26.47
C ALA A 5 -0.76 -16.15 -25.18
N TYR A 6 -0.07 -16.73 -24.19
CA TYR A 6 -0.63 -17.02 -22.86
C TYR A 6 -1.10 -15.77 -22.14
N MET A 7 -0.26 -14.72 -22.05
CA MET A 7 -0.60 -13.47 -21.38
C MET A 7 -1.71 -12.69 -22.09
N GLN A 8 -1.74 -12.71 -23.44
CA GLN A 8 -2.83 -12.13 -24.21
C GLN A 8 -4.17 -12.84 -23.93
N SER A 9 -4.16 -14.18 -23.82
CA SER A 9 -5.36 -14.95 -23.45
C SER A 9 -5.86 -14.59 -22.05
N LEU A 10 -4.95 -14.49 -21.04
CA LEU A 10 -5.31 -14.03 -19.70
C LEU A 10 -5.90 -12.61 -19.72
N GLY A 11 -5.27 -11.69 -20.47
CA GLY A 11 -5.75 -10.33 -20.63
C GLY A 11 -7.14 -10.24 -21.24
N ALA A 12 -7.37 -10.95 -22.34
CA ALA A 12 -8.67 -10.99 -23.00
C ALA A 12 -9.78 -11.55 -22.09
N ASN A 13 -9.48 -12.63 -21.36
CA ASN A 13 -10.39 -13.23 -20.38
C ASN A 13 -10.71 -12.27 -19.23
N ALA A 14 -9.69 -11.58 -18.69
CA ALA A 14 -9.87 -10.58 -17.62
C ALA A 14 -10.72 -9.39 -18.12
N ARG A 15 -10.47 -8.91 -19.33
CA ARG A 15 -11.23 -7.81 -19.93
C ARG A 15 -12.70 -8.19 -20.15
N ALA A 16 -13.00 -9.40 -20.57
CA ALA A 16 -14.36 -9.91 -20.67
C ALA A 16 -15.02 -10.02 -19.29
N ALA A 17 -14.32 -10.60 -18.31
CA ALA A 17 -14.80 -10.78 -16.95
C ALA A 17 -15.01 -9.46 -16.20
N SER A 18 -14.19 -8.42 -16.46
CA SER A 18 -14.34 -7.11 -15.85
C SER A 18 -15.70 -6.47 -16.13
N ARG A 19 -16.26 -6.68 -17.31
CA ARG A 19 -17.61 -6.20 -17.68
C ARG A 19 -18.71 -6.88 -16.87
N VAL A 20 -18.52 -8.14 -16.52
CA VAL A 20 -19.47 -8.90 -15.71
C VAL A 20 -19.46 -8.39 -14.26
N ILE A 21 -18.27 -8.32 -13.66
CA ILE A 21 -18.15 -7.91 -12.25
C ILE A 21 -18.46 -6.44 -12.02
N ALA A 22 -18.18 -5.56 -12.98
CA ALA A 22 -18.50 -4.13 -12.90
C ALA A 22 -19.99 -3.84 -12.75
N SER A 23 -20.86 -4.73 -13.25
CA SER A 23 -22.32 -4.60 -13.14
C SER A 23 -22.94 -5.45 -12.04
N ALA A 24 -22.14 -6.23 -11.30
CA ALA A 24 -22.62 -7.08 -10.22
C ALA A 24 -23.07 -6.25 -9.01
N SER A 25 -24.20 -6.62 -8.43
CA SER A 25 -24.68 -5.99 -7.18
C SER A 25 -23.77 -6.34 -6.01
N THR A 26 -23.85 -5.54 -4.95
CA THR A 26 -23.17 -5.79 -3.67
C THR A 26 -23.46 -7.19 -3.13
N ASP A 27 -24.70 -7.67 -3.22
CA ASP A 27 -25.07 -8.99 -2.75
C ASP A 27 -24.38 -10.12 -3.55
N VAL A 28 -24.27 -9.98 -4.85
CA VAL A 28 -23.56 -10.93 -5.73
C VAL A 28 -22.08 -10.98 -5.37
N LYS A 29 -21.42 -9.80 -5.23
CA LYS A 29 -20.02 -9.71 -4.82
C LYS A 29 -19.78 -10.30 -3.43
N ASN A 30 -20.63 -9.98 -2.47
CA ASN A 30 -20.53 -10.52 -1.10
C ASN A 30 -20.83 -12.03 -1.06
N ALA A 31 -21.75 -12.54 -1.86
CA ALA A 31 -22.00 -13.99 -1.98
C ALA A 31 -20.77 -14.71 -2.53
N ALA A 32 -20.10 -14.14 -3.54
CA ALA A 32 -18.87 -14.69 -4.10
C ALA A 32 -17.74 -14.71 -3.07
N LEU A 33 -17.51 -13.61 -2.33
CA LEU A 33 -16.50 -13.54 -1.27
C LEU A 33 -16.77 -14.54 -0.16
N ARG A 34 -18.03 -14.76 0.24
CA ARG A 34 -18.40 -15.81 1.20
C ARG A 34 -18.14 -17.21 0.66
N ALA A 35 -18.48 -17.48 -0.60
CA ALA A 35 -18.19 -18.76 -1.24
C ALA A 35 -16.67 -19.03 -1.36
N ILE A 36 -15.87 -17.99 -1.62
CA ILE A 36 -14.41 -18.05 -1.58
C ILE A 36 -13.92 -18.40 -0.17
N HIS A 37 -14.46 -17.73 0.87
CA HIS A 37 -14.11 -18.03 2.25
C HIS A 37 -14.40 -19.49 2.63
N GLU A 38 -15.56 -20.03 2.23
CA GLU A 38 -15.92 -21.42 2.46
C GLU A 38 -14.96 -22.39 1.74
N ALA A 39 -14.63 -22.10 0.47
CA ALA A 39 -13.71 -22.92 -0.31
C ALA A 39 -12.30 -22.94 0.27
N LEU A 40 -11.77 -21.78 0.68
CA LEU A 40 -10.46 -21.68 1.35
C LEU A 40 -10.47 -22.45 2.68
N SER A 41 -11.53 -22.31 3.46
CA SER A 41 -11.66 -23.03 4.74
C SER A 41 -11.70 -24.55 4.54
N ALA A 42 -12.36 -25.02 3.50
CA ALA A 42 -12.43 -26.46 3.16
C ALA A 42 -11.09 -26.99 2.61
N ASP A 43 -10.36 -26.16 1.86
CA ASP A 43 -9.07 -26.52 1.25
C ASP A 43 -7.85 -26.19 2.16
N ARG A 44 -8.07 -25.86 3.45
CA ARG A 44 -7.03 -25.43 4.40
C ARG A 44 -5.79 -26.32 4.37
N GLU A 45 -5.95 -27.63 4.60
CA GLU A 45 -4.83 -28.56 4.68
C GLU A 45 -4.06 -28.63 3.35
N LEU A 46 -4.75 -28.54 2.22
CA LEU A 46 -4.15 -28.53 0.89
C LEU A 46 -3.30 -27.26 0.69
N ILE A 47 -3.79 -26.09 1.13
CA ILE A 47 -3.06 -24.83 1.02
C ILE A 47 -1.83 -24.83 1.95
N LEU A 48 -1.95 -25.30 3.20
CA LEU A 48 -0.84 -25.39 4.14
C LEU A 48 0.22 -26.39 3.64
N ALA A 49 -0.19 -27.52 3.07
CA ALA A 49 0.74 -28.48 2.46
C ALA A 49 1.45 -27.91 1.21
N ALA A 50 0.77 -27.08 0.42
CA ALA A 50 1.38 -26.35 -0.70
C ALA A 50 2.41 -25.32 -0.19
N ASN A 51 2.11 -24.60 0.88
CA ASN A 51 3.05 -23.68 1.49
C ASN A 51 4.28 -24.38 2.09
N ALA A 52 4.10 -25.56 2.71
CA ALA A 52 5.22 -26.35 3.20
C ALA A 52 6.21 -26.74 2.08
N LYS A 53 5.72 -26.97 0.85
CA LYS A 53 6.59 -27.20 -0.32
C LYS A 53 7.38 -25.96 -0.71
N ASP A 54 6.71 -24.79 -0.75
CA ASP A 54 7.38 -23.53 -1.04
C ASP A 54 8.44 -23.20 0.02
N MET A 55 8.15 -23.42 1.30
CA MET A 55 9.08 -23.24 2.40
C MET A 55 10.32 -24.17 2.27
N ALA A 56 10.11 -25.46 1.98
CA ALA A 56 11.21 -26.40 1.77
C ALA A 56 12.08 -25.99 0.56
N ASN A 57 11.45 -25.57 -0.53
CA ASN A 57 12.17 -25.06 -1.73
C ASN A 57 12.94 -23.78 -1.41
N GLY A 58 12.34 -22.84 -0.66
CA GLY A 58 12.98 -21.59 -0.25
C GLY A 58 14.22 -21.85 0.62
N GLN A 59 14.13 -22.75 1.59
CA GLN A 59 15.27 -23.17 2.42
C GLN A 59 16.37 -23.84 1.59
N ALA A 60 16.01 -24.75 0.69
CA ALA A 60 16.97 -25.43 -0.17
C ALA A 60 17.70 -24.47 -1.12
N ASN A 61 17.04 -23.40 -1.53
CA ASN A 61 17.60 -22.35 -2.40
C ASN A 61 18.23 -21.18 -1.61
N HIS A 62 18.44 -21.33 -0.28
CA HIS A 62 19.05 -20.33 0.60
C HIS A 62 18.36 -18.95 0.52
N LEU A 63 17.02 -18.96 0.48
CA LEU A 63 16.24 -17.71 0.56
C LEU A 63 16.53 -17.02 1.89
N GLU A 64 16.68 -15.71 1.88
CA GLU A 64 16.94 -14.91 3.09
C GLU A 64 15.83 -15.13 4.16
N ASP A 65 16.21 -15.12 5.43
CA ASP A 65 15.30 -15.36 6.56
C ASP A 65 14.08 -14.42 6.55
N SER A 66 14.28 -13.17 6.16
CA SER A 66 13.22 -12.17 6.03
C SER A 66 12.19 -12.51 4.94
N LEU A 67 12.63 -13.16 3.87
CA LEU A 67 11.76 -13.63 2.78
C LEU A 67 11.10 -14.94 3.15
N LEU A 68 11.79 -15.84 3.86
CA LEU A 68 11.21 -17.08 4.42
C LEU A 68 10.09 -16.73 5.44
N ASP A 69 10.31 -15.75 6.32
CA ASP A 69 9.27 -15.30 7.25
C ASP A 69 8.03 -14.77 6.50
N ARG A 70 8.22 -14.01 5.44
CA ARG A 70 7.11 -13.50 4.61
C ARG A 70 6.39 -14.59 3.83
N LEU A 71 7.11 -15.65 3.41
CA LEU A 71 6.59 -16.78 2.65
C LEU A 71 5.76 -17.73 3.53
N ALA A 72 6.10 -17.85 4.80
CA ALA A 72 5.45 -18.77 5.71
C ALA A 72 3.95 -18.47 5.88
N LEU A 73 3.14 -19.50 5.74
CA LEU A 73 1.70 -19.47 5.98
C LEU A 73 1.36 -20.58 6.99
N ASP A 74 1.48 -20.26 8.27
CA ASP A 74 1.06 -21.12 9.37
C ASP A 74 -0.44 -21.00 9.67
N ASP A 75 -0.91 -21.75 10.64
CA ASP A 75 -2.31 -21.71 11.07
C ASP A 75 -2.79 -20.33 11.52
N SER A 76 -1.95 -19.57 12.20
CA SER A 76 -2.27 -18.22 12.67
C SER A 76 -2.41 -17.26 11.50
N ARG A 77 -1.44 -17.28 10.56
CA ARG A 77 -1.44 -16.44 9.36
C ARG A 77 -2.57 -16.81 8.40
N PHE A 78 -2.88 -18.10 8.28
CA PHE A 78 -4.03 -18.57 7.50
C PHE A 78 -5.35 -18.07 8.10
N ASN A 79 -5.54 -18.16 9.42
CA ASN A 79 -6.72 -17.62 10.08
C ASN A 79 -6.79 -16.08 9.93
N GLY A 80 -5.66 -15.38 10.03
CA GLY A 80 -5.58 -13.94 9.77
C GLY A 80 -6.00 -13.58 8.34
N MET A 81 -5.60 -14.38 7.35
CA MET A 81 -5.99 -14.21 5.95
C MET A 81 -7.52 -14.38 5.76
N LEU A 82 -8.13 -15.36 6.40
CA LEU A 82 -9.59 -15.56 6.37
C LEU A 82 -10.34 -14.43 7.10
N GLU A 83 -9.79 -13.94 8.21
CA GLU A 83 -10.36 -12.81 8.93
C GLU A 83 -10.30 -11.52 8.10
N GLY A 84 -9.19 -11.26 7.41
CA GLY A 84 -9.09 -10.16 6.44
C GLY A 84 -10.17 -10.23 5.36
N LEU A 85 -10.46 -11.42 4.84
CA LEU A 85 -11.55 -11.62 3.88
C LEU A 85 -12.93 -11.28 4.48
N ARG A 86 -13.19 -11.67 5.74
CA ARG A 86 -14.44 -11.29 6.44
C ARG A 86 -14.58 -9.78 6.58
N GLN A 87 -13.49 -9.10 6.90
CA GLN A 87 -13.46 -7.64 7.01
C GLN A 87 -13.77 -6.99 5.65
N VAL A 88 -13.18 -7.46 4.55
CA VAL A 88 -13.50 -6.97 3.19
C VAL A 88 -14.98 -7.20 2.84
N ILE A 89 -15.58 -8.34 3.22
CA ILE A 89 -17.01 -8.59 3.02
C ILE A 89 -17.87 -7.53 3.74
N ALA A 90 -17.47 -7.14 4.95
CA ALA A 90 -18.19 -6.18 5.78
C ALA A 90 -18.06 -4.72 5.32
N LEU A 91 -17.03 -4.40 4.52
CA LEU A 91 -16.85 -3.04 4.01
C LEU A 91 -18.02 -2.60 3.13
N PRO A 92 -18.39 -1.30 3.16
CA PRO A 92 -19.35 -0.75 2.22
C PRO A 92 -18.83 -0.89 0.79
N ASP A 93 -19.75 -1.19 -0.13
CA ASP A 93 -19.42 -1.27 -1.56
C ASP A 93 -19.44 0.14 -2.16
N PRO A 94 -18.33 0.63 -2.71
CA PRO A 94 -18.28 1.98 -3.25
C PRO A 94 -18.93 2.11 -4.64
N ILE A 95 -19.17 1.00 -5.34
CA ILE A 95 -19.66 1.03 -6.73
C ILE A 95 -21.11 1.47 -6.80
N GLY A 96 -21.37 2.43 -7.69
CA GLY A 96 -22.70 2.99 -7.88
C GLY A 96 -23.03 4.17 -6.96
N GLU A 97 -22.11 4.55 -6.03
CA GLU A 97 -22.27 5.78 -5.24
C GLU A 97 -22.39 6.99 -6.17
N MET A 98 -23.42 7.80 -5.93
CA MET A 98 -23.70 9.00 -6.73
C MET A 98 -23.51 10.26 -5.88
N THR A 99 -22.71 11.21 -6.39
CA THR A 99 -22.36 12.46 -5.68
C THR A 99 -22.49 13.68 -6.56
N ASP A 100 -22.37 14.87 -5.95
CA ASP A 100 -22.23 16.18 -6.61
C ASP A 100 -23.40 16.54 -7.56
N PHE A 101 -24.63 16.11 -7.26
CA PHE A 101 -25.79 16.41 -8.11
C PHE A 101 -26.15 17.89 -8.07
N THR A 102 -26.14 18.51 -9.26
CA THR A 102 -26.50 19.92 -9.43
C THR A 102 -27.34 20.13 -10.69
N TYR A 103 -28.35 21.02 -10.63
CA TYR A 103 -29.03 21.50 -11.83
C TYR A 103 -28.15 22.53 -12.56
N ARG A 104 -28.13 22.42 -13.87
CA ARG A 104 -27.43 23.38 -14.73
C ARG A 104 -28.43 24.37 -15.34
N PRO A 105 -27.99 25.56 -15.79
CA PRO A 105 -28.88 26.54 -16.43
C PRO A 105 -29.61 25.98 -17.67
N SER A 106 -29.08 24.98 -18.35
CA SER A 106 -29.70 24.26 -19.45
C SER A 106 -30.85 23.33 -19.05
N GLY A 107 -31.12 23.17 -17.75
CA GLY A 107 -32.15 22.28 -17.23
C GLY A 107 -31.73 20.82 -17.04
N ILE A 108 -30.53 20.44 -17.45
CA ILE A 108 -30.00 19.11 -17.13
C ILE A 108 -29.56 19.01 -15.67
N GLN A 109 -29.68 17.82 -15.09
CA GLN A 109 -29.08 17.48 -13.80
C GLN A 109 -27.76 16.73 -14.03
N LEU A 110 -26.68 17.21 -13.44
CA LEU A 110 -25.33 16.66 -13.58
C LEU A 110 -24.88 16.10 -12.23
N GLY A 111 -24.24 14.93 -12.25
CA GLY A 111 -23.64 14.31 -11.07
C GLY A 111 -22.46 13.41 -11.44
N LYS A 112 -21.86 12.78 -10.43
CA LYS A 112 -20.81 11.78 -10.60
C LYS A 112 -21.27 10.44 -10.06
N MET A 113 -20.83 9.36 -10.70
CA MET A 113 -21.07 7.99 -10.22
C MET A 113 -19.75 7.24 -10.15
N ARG A 114 -19.51 6.55 -9.03
CA ARG A 114 -18.33 5.73 -8.80
C ARG A 114 -18.42 4.42 -9.58
N VAL A 115 -17.33 4.09 -10.29
CA VAL A 115 -17.21 2.92 -11.15
C VAL A 115 -15.87 2.22 -10.94
N PRO A 116 -15.74 0.90 -11.22
CA PRO A 116 -14.45 0.21 -11.14
C PRO A 116 -13.43 0.81 -12.09
N LEU A 117 -12.13 0.62 -11.78
CA LEU A 117 -11.05 0.92 -12.74
C LEU A 117 -11.08 -0.01 -13.96
N GLY A 118 -11.43 -1.28 -13.76
CA GLY A 118 -11.53 -2.27 -14.83
C GLY A 118 -10.75 -3.55 -14.55
N VAL A 119 -9.57 -3.72 -15.17
CA VAL A 119 -8.66 -4.84 -14.94
C VAL A 119 -7.41 -4.35 -14.21
N ILE A 120 -7.11 -4.94 -13.06
CA ILE A 120 -5.97 -4.59 -12.23
C ILE A 120 -4.92 -5.69 -12.30
N GLY A 121 -3.71 -5.37 -12.75
CA GLY A 121 -2.56 -6.24 -12.68
C GLY A 121 -1.83 -6.04 -11.35
N ILE A 122 -1.58 -7.11 -10.59
CA ILE A 122 -0.90 -7.03 -9.31
C ILE A 122 0.34 -7.92 -9.35
N ILE A 123 1.51 -7.33 -9.07
CA ILE A 123 2.80 -8.02 -9.09
C ILE A 123 3.36 -7.99 -7.68
N TYR A 124 3.57 -9.16 -7.06
CA TYR A 124 3.98 -9.25 -5.66
C TYR A 124 5.03 -10.34 -5.42
N GLU A 125 5.75 -10.22 -4.31
CA GLU A 125 6.86 -11.12 -3.92
C GLU A 125 6.54 -11.80 -2.59
N SER A 126 6.98 -13.06 -2.43
CA SER A 126 7.09 -13.83 -1.17
C SER A 126 5.95 -13.65 -0.13
N ARG A 127 4.71 -13.48 -0.57
CA ARG A 127 3.56 -13.24 0.33
C ARG A 127 2.30 -13.94 -0.18
N PRO A 128 2.09 -15.22 0.14
CA PRO A 128 0.91 -15.97 -0.32
C PRO A 128 -0.43 -15.32 0.05
N ASN A 129 -0.52 -14.69 1.23
CA ASN A 129 -1.71 -13.98 1.69
C ASN A 129 -2.15 -12.85 0.74
N VAL A 130 -1.20 -12.19 0.06
CA VAL A 130 -1.51 -11.11 -0.89
C VAL A 130 -2.38 -11.61 -2.04
N THR A 131 -2.28 -12.90 -2.43
CA THR A 131 -3.15 -13.49 -3.45
C THR A 131 -4.63 -13.32 -3.09
N LEU A 132 -5.02 -13.58 -1.84
CA LEU A 132 -6.40 -13.42 -1.39
C LEU A 132 -6.74 -11.95 -1.08
N GLU A 133 -5.86 -11.23 -0.42
CA GLU A 133 -6.09 -9.82 -0.07
C GLU A 133 -6.38 -8.98 -1.32
N ALA A 134 -5.50 -9.10 -2.32
CA ALA A 134 -5.65 -8.39 -3.59
C ALA A 134 -6.90 -8.84 -4.36
N ALA A 135 -7.12 -10.15 -4.45
CA ALA A 135 -8.30 -10.71 -5.10
C ALA A 135 -9.61 -10.21 -4.48
N SER A 136 -9.70 -10.20 -3.15
CA SER A 136 -10.91 -9.80 -2.43
C SER A 136 -11.22 -8.32 -2.59
N LEU A 137 -10.20 -7.44 -2.50
CA LEU A 137 -10.37 -6.00 -2.70
C LEU A 137 -10.77 -5.68 -4.14
N CYS A 138 -10.14 -6.32 -5.13
CA CYS A 138 -10.51 -6.13 -6.53
C CYS A 138 -11.94 -6.61 -6.81
N LEU A 139 -12.33 -7.79 -6.33
CA LEU A 139 -13.69 -8.31 -6.47
C LEU A 139 -14.73 -7.38 -5.83
N LYS A 140 -14.48 -6.95 -4.58
CA LYS A 140 -15.38 -6.06 -3.84
C LYS A 140 -15.56 -4.71 -4.52
N SER A 141 -14.48 -4.14 -5.09
CA SER A 141 -14.50 -2.89 -5.85
C SER A 141 -14.93 -3.05 -7.32
N GLY A 142 -15.44 -4.24 -7.70
CA GLY A 142 -16.00 -4.50 -9.04
C GLY A 142 -14.95 -4.64 -10.15
N ASN A 143 -13.70 -4.93 -9.83
CA ASN A 143 -12.60 -5.10 -10.78
C ASN A 143 -12.32 -6.58 -11.05
N ALA A 144 -11.90 -6.89 -12.27
CA ALA A 144 -11.17 -8.13 -12.54
C ALA A 144 -9.68 -7.94 -12.23
N THR A 145 -8.96 -9.04 -11.96
CA THR A 145 -7.54 -8.94 -11.63
C THR A 145 -6.71 -10.07 -12.21
N ILE A 146 -5.47 -9.72 -12.59
CA ILE A 146 -4.42 -10.66 -12.97
C ILE A 146 -3.30 -10.54 -11.92
N LEU A 147 -3.09 -11.61 -11.17
CA LEU A 147 -2.17 -11.72 -10.07
C LEU A 147 -0.89 -12.44 -10.54
N ARG A 148 0.26 -11.80 -10.35
CA ARG A 148 1.57 -12.39 -10.63
C ARG A 148 2.40 -12.41 -9.35
N GLY A 149 2.40 -13.54 -8.65
CA GLY A 149 3.22 -13.78 -7.47
C GLY A 149 4.66 -14.15 -7.79
N GLY A 150 5.55 -14.03 -6.82
CA GLY A 150 6.93 -14.50 -6.93
C GLY A 150 7.02 -16.02 -7.15
N SER A 151 8.09 -16.47 -7.80
CA SER A 151 8.31 -17.89 -8.09
C SER A 151 8.49 -18.75 -6.84
N GLU A 152 8.93 -18.14 -5.75
CA GLU A 152 9.12 -18.77 -4.46
C GLU A 152 7.83 -19.20 -3.76
N ALA A 153 6.68 -18.60 -4.14
CA ALA A 153 5.37 -18.87 -3.57
C ALA A 153 4.40 -19.59 -4.55
N THR A 154 4.92 -20.21 -5.60
CA THR A 154 4.11 -20.73 -6.72
C THR A 154 3.10 -21.76 -6.26
N HIS A 155 3.47 -22.71 -5.41
CA HIS A 155 2.55 -23.76 -4.93
C HIS A 155 1.43 -23.16 -4.07
N SER A 156 1.76 -22.28 -3.14
CA SER A 156 0.80 -21.58 -2.27
C SER A 156 -0.16 -20.74 -3.08
N ASN A 157 0.35 -19.92 -4.00
CA ASN A 157 -0.46 -19.02 -4.83
C ASN A 157 -1.44 -19.81 -5.70
N ASN A 158 -1.00 -20.91 -6.32
CA ASN A 158 -1.86 -21.75 -7.14
C ASN A 158 -2.94 -22.48 -6.33
N ALA A 159 -2.61 -22.95 -5.11
CA ALA A 159 -3.58 -23.56 -4.22
C ALA A 159 -4.66 -22.57 -3.77
N ILE A 160 -4.28 -21.35 -3.39
CA ILE A 160 -5.20 -20.27 -3.03
C ILE A 160 -6.05 -19.88 -4.26
N ALA A 161 -5.46 -19.74 -5.45
CA ALA A 161 -6.16 -19.42 -6.67
C ALA A 161 -7.21 -20.47 -7.06
N ALA A 162 -6.89 -21.75 -6.88
CA ALA A 162 -7.84 -22.84 -7.13
C ALA A 162 -9.07 -22.74 -6.21
N SER A 163 -8.88 -22.45 -4.93
CA SER A 163 -9.98 -22.25 -3.98
C SER A 163 -10.80 -21.00 -4.29
N ILE A 164 -10.16 -19.90 -4.71
CA ILE A 164 -10.84 -18.67 -5.18
C ILE A 164 -11.71 -19.00 -6.39
N SER A 165 -11.16 -19.71 -7.37
CA SER A 165 -11.90 -20.14 -8.59
C SER A 165 -13.12 -21.00 -8.24
N LYS A 166 -12.99 -21.96 -7.31
CA LYS A 166 -14.14 -22.76 -6.82
C LYS A 166 -15.25 -21.88 -6.24
N GLY A 167 -14.87 -20.88 -5.42
CA GLY A 167 -15.84 -19.95 -4.82
C GLY A 167 -16.55 -19.08 -5.86
N LEU A 168 -15.83 -18.55 -6.85
CA LEU A 168 -16.40 -17.77 -7.96
C LEU A 168 -17.41 -18.59 -8.75
N VAL A 169 -17.02 -19.80 -9.19
CA VAL A 169 -17.91 -20.70 -9.96
C VAL A 169 -19.15 -21.08 -9.14
N LYS A 170 -18.98 -21.40 -7.83
CA LYS A 170 -20.09 -21.72 -6.93
C LYS A 170 -21.09 -20.56 -6.81
N SER A 171 -20.62 -19.33 -6.91
CA SER A 171 -21.48 -18.13 -6.86
C SER A 171 -22.08 -17.72 -8.22
N GLY A 172 -21.80 -18.48 -9.29
CA GLY A 172 -22.25 -18.19 -10.65
C GLY A 172 -21.44 -17.11 -11.37
N LEU A 173 -20.28 -16.73 -10.84
CA LEU A 173 -19.39 -15.76 -11.48
C LEU A 173 -18.28 -16.47 -12.29
N PRO A 174 -17.80 -15.85 -13.39
CA PRO A 174 -16.68 -16.40 -14.16
C PRO A 174 -15.41 -16.51 -13.31
N ALA A 175 -14.73 -17.65 -13.37
CA ALA A 175 -13.43 -17.84 -12.71
C ALA A 175 -12.37 -16.82 -13.20
N SER A 176 -12.50 -16.35 -14.43
CA SER A 176 -11.59 -15.37 -15.05
C SER A 176 -11.66 -13.95 -14.45
N ILE A 177 -12.55 -13.69 -13.50
CA ILE A 177 -12.53 -12.43 -12.72
C ILE A 177 -11.23 -12.32 -11.93
N ILE A 178 -10.72 -13.43 -11.37
CA ILE A 178 -9.48 -13.49 -10.63
C ILE A 178 -8.60 -14.55 -11.27
N GLN A 179 -7.51 -14.15 -11.89
CA GLN A 179 -6.57 -15.05 -12.56
C GLN A 179 -5.19 -14.91 -11.92
N VAL A 180 -4.52 -16.04 -11.67
CA VAL A 180 -3.12 -16.09 -11.23
C VAL A 180 -2.28 -16.56 -12.41
N VAL A 181 -1.18 -15.85 -12.67
CA VAL A 181 -0.20 -16.24 -13.69
C VAL A 181 0.56 -17.48 -13.19
N GLU A 182 0.36 -18.61 -13.84
CA GLU A 182 0.89 -19.91 -13.43
C GLU A 182 2.39 -20.08 -13.79
N VAL A 183 2.86 -19.33 -14.81
CA VAL A 183 4.25 -19.42 -15.27
C VAL A 183 5.16 -18.56 -14.41
N THR A 184 6.35 -19.11 -14.11
CA THR A 184 7.38 -18.42 -13.32
C THR A 184 8.28 -17.51 -14.14
N ASP A 185 8.20 -17.56 -15.47
CA ASP A 185 9.02 -16.76 -16.38
C ASP A 185 8.82 -15.25 -16.14
N ARG A 186 9.93 -14.53 -16.00
CA ARG A 186 9.95 -13.08 -15.84
C ARG A 186 9.42 -12.31 -17.05
N ALA A 187 9.40 -12.92 -18.22
CA ALA A 187 8.80 -12.34 -19.43
C ALA A 187 7.30 -12.08 -19.26
N ALA A 188 6.59 -12.88 -18.43
CA ALA A 188 5.19 -12.66 -18.11
C ALA A 188 4.94 -11.31 -17.41
N VAL A 189 5.87 -10.86 -16.53
CA VAL A 189 5.83 -9.53 -15.92
C VAL A 189 5.95 -8.45 -16.99
N GLY A 190 6.91 -8.58 -17.91
CA GLY A 190 7.10 -7.65 -19.03
C GLY A 190 5.85 -7.52 -19.91
N GLN A 191 5.18 -8.63 -20.20
CA GLN A 191 3.91 -8.62 -20.94
C GLN A 191 2.81 -7.93 -20.14
N LEU A 192 2.63 -8.29 -18.85
CA LEU A 192 1.55 -7.76 -18.02
C LEU A 192 1.59 -6.21 -17.92
N ILE A 193 2.78 -5.62 -17.79
CA ILE A 193 2.94 -4.16 -17.65
C ILE A 193 2.90 -3.41 -18.99
N THR A 194 2.86 -4.12 -20.12
CA THR A 194 2.92 -3.51 -21.46
C THR A 194 1.70 -3.82 -22.34
N MET A 195 0.57 -4.29 -21.75
CA MET A 195 -0.67 -4.60 -22.49
C MET A 195 -1.86 -3.70 -22.06
N PRO A 196 -1.82 -2.38 -22.37
CA PRO A 196 -2.86 -1.43 -21.97
C PRO A 196 -4.23 -1.71 -22.60
N GLU A 197 -4.31 -2.51 -23.66
CA GLU A 197 -5.55 -2.97 -24.25
C GLU A 197 -6.38 -3.89 -23.32
N PHE A 198 -5.72 -4.56 -22.38
CA PHE A 198 -6.34 -5.50 -21.44
C PHE A 198 -6.27 -5.09 -19.98
N VAL A 199 -5.26 -4.33 -19.58
CA VAL A 199 -4.99 -3.96 -18.19
C VAL A 199 -5.07 -2.45 -18.03
N ASP A 200 -5.82 -1.98 -17.04
CA ASP A 200 -6.07 -0.56 -16.81
C ASP A 200 -5.06 0.06 -15.83
N VAL A 201 -4.60 -0.73 -14.83
CA VAL A 201 -3.63 -0.28 -13.84
C VAL A 201 -2.79 -1.44 -13.31
N ILE A 202 -1.54 -1.16 -12.94
CA ILE A 202 -0.63 -2.09 -12.26
C ILE A 202 -0.41 -1.62 -10.83
N VAL A 203 -0.42 -2.56 -9.88
CA VAL A 203 -0.08 -2.33 -8.47
C VAL A 203 1.10 -3.26 -8.10
N PRO A 204 2.33 -2.74 -8.03
CA PRO A 204 3.47 -3.52 -7.58
C PRO A 204 3.52 -3.61 -6.05
N ARG A 205 3.87 -4.80 -5.53
CA ARG A 205 4.02 -5.12 -4.10
C ARG A 205 5.31 -5.90 -3.86
N GLY A 206 6.44 -5.23 -3.86
CA GLY A 206 7.76 -5.85 -3.71
C GLY A 206 8.83 -4.85 -3.31
N GLY A 207 10.08 -5.25 -3.40
CA GLY A 207 11.22 -4.38 -3.12
C GLY A 207 11.40 -3.25 -4.14
N LYS A 208 12.15 -2.20 -3.75
CA LYS A 208 12.42 -0.98 -4.53
C LYS A 208 12.83 -1.29 -5.98
N GLY A 209 13.75 -2.24 -6.19
CA GLY A 209 14.22 -2.60 -7.53
C GLY A 209 13.14 -3.17 -8.46
N LEU A 210 12.16 -3.93 -7.93
CA LEU A 210 11.02 -4.38 -8.72
C LEU A 210 10.13 -3.19 -9.13
N ILE A 211 9.86 -2.29 -8.18
CA ILE A 211 8.98 -1.14 -8.42
C ILE A 211 9.63 -0.16 -9.41
N GLU A 212 10.93 0.10 -9.29
CA GLU A 212 11.69 0.94 -10.23
C GLU A 212 11.65 0.37 -11.65
N ARG A 213 11.90 -0.95 -11.79
CA ARG A 213 11.83 -1.62 -13.09
C ARG A 213 10.43 -1.51 -13.70
N ILE A 214 9.38 -1.80 -12.94
CA ILE A 214 8.00 -1.68 -13.41
C ILE A 214 7.71 -0.23 -13.80
N SER A 215 8.09 0.74 -12.98
CA SER A 215 7.85 2.17 -13.25
C SER A 215 8.54 2.66 -14.53
N LYS A 216 9.71 2.11 -14.86
CA LYS A 216 10.48 2.46 -16.06
C LYS A 216 9.88 1.84 -17.32
N ASP A 217 9.45 0.58 -17.25
CA ASP A 217 9.14 -0.22 -18.42
C ASP A 217 7.61 -0.29 -18.71
N ALA A 218 6.76 0.09 -17.74
CA ALA A 218 5.32 0.00 -17.88
C ALA A 218 4.75 0.97 -18.92
N ARG A 219 3.80 0.46 -19.73
CA ARG A 219 2.91 1.25 -20.59
C ARG A 219 1.50 1.39 -20.01
N VAL A 220 1.23 0.61 -18.97
CA VAL A 220 0.01 0.67 -18.16
C VAL A 220 0.27 1.61 -16.97
N PRO A 221 -0.67 2.48 -16.55
CA PRO A 221 -0.54 3.28 -15.34
C PRO A 221 -0.17 2.43 -14.11
N VAL A 222 0.67 2.95 -13.23
CA VAL A 222 1.16 2.23 -12.04
C VAL A 222 0.78 3.00 -10.78
N ILE A 223 0.11 2.35 -9.83
CA ILE A 223 -0.12 2.86 -8.48
C ILE A 223 1.00 2.33 -7.59
N LYS A 224 1.86 3.22 -7.09
CA LYS A 224 3.10 2.82 -6.40
C LYS A 224 3.57 3.81 -5.35
N HIS A 225 4.43 3.32 -4.45
CA HIS A 225 5.47 4.08 -3.76
C HIS A 225 6.81 3.37 -3.97
N LEU A 226 7.92 4.10 -3.94
CA LEU A 226 9.26 3.51 -4.11
C LEU A 226 9.84 3.07 -2.78
N ASP A 227 9.80 3.96 -1.80
CA ASP A 227 10.30 3.78 -0.43
C ASP A 227 9.50 4.61 0.57
N GLY A 228 9.77 4.40 1.85
CA GLY A 228 9.11 5.05 2.98
C GLY A 228 10.09 5.84 3.84
N ASN A 229 10.85 6.78 3.27
CA ASN A 229 11.70 7.68 4.05
C ASN A 229 10.86 8.75 4.77
N CYS A 230 10.34 8.39 5.94
CA CYS A 230 9.41 9.21 6.73
C CYS A 230 10.13 10.03 7.80
N HIS A 231 9.60 11.22 8.10
CA HIS A 231 10.17 12.15 9.09
C HIS A 231 9.21 12.45 10.22
N VAL A 232 9.77 12.70 11.41
CA VAL A 232 9.08 13.39 12.50
C VAL A 232 9.86 14.65 12.82
N PHE A 233 9.22 15.81 12.72
CA PHE A 233 9.78 17.09 13.11
C PHE A 233 9.24 17.51 14.48
N ILE A 234 10.14 17.71 15.45
CA ILE A 234 9.82 18.25 16.77
C ILE A 234 10.05 19.75 16.73
N ASP A 235 8.97 20.50 16.79
CA ASP A 235 8.96 21.96 16.78
C ASP A 235 9.32 22.55 18.15
N ARG A 236 9.81 23.80 18.18
CA ARG A 236 10.15 24.54 19.43
C ARG A 236 8.98 24.69 20.40
N GLU A 237 7.75 24.67 19.91
CA GLU A 237 6.53 24.75 20.71
C GLU A 237 5.86 23.39 20.88
N ALA A 238 6.64 22.30 20.82
CA ALA A 238 6.13 20.96 21.08
C ALA A 238 5.95 20.72 22.59
N ASP A 239 4.88 20.01 22.94
CA ASP A 239 4.80 19.35 24.24
C ASP A 239 5.86 18.23 24.27
N HIS A 240 6.76 18.26 25.24
CA HIS A 240 7.91 17.35 25.31
C HIS A 240 7.50 15.89 25.51
N ASP A 241 6.48 15.62 26.33
CA ASP A 241 6.01 14.25 26.59
C ASP A 241 5.36 13.65 25.35
N LYS A 242 4.56 14.44 24.61
CA LYS A 242 4.01 14.03 23.32
C LYS A 242 5.10 13.76 22.31
N ALA A 243 6.11 14.66 22.21
CA ALA A 243 7.20 14.53 21.27
C ALA A 243 8.00 13.23 21.49
N ILE A 244 8.34 12.92 22.76
CA ILE A 244 9.04 11.69 23.12
C ILE A 244 8.22 10.47 22.75
N LYS A 245 6.93 10.41 23.14
CA LYS A 245 6.05 9.27 22.83
C LYS A 245 5.91 9.03 21.35
N ILE A 246 5.66 10.09 20.58
CA ILE A 246 5.48 10.03 19.13
C ILE A 246 6.76 9.58 18.43
N ALA A 247 7.89 10.22 18.73
CA ALA A 247 9.17 9.92 18.10
C ALA A 247 9.63 8.48 18.39
N ILE A 248 9.54 8.03 19.65
CA ILE A 248 9.88 6.64 19.99
C ILE A 248 8.95 5.64 19.28
N ASN A 249 7.63 5.87 19.30
CA ASN A 249 6.68 4.99 18.62
C ASN A 249 6.91 4.95 17.11
N ALA A 250 7.10 6.11 16.47
CA ALA A 250 7.27 6.23 15.03
C ALA A 250 8.45 5.39 14.50
N LYS A 251 9.54 5.24 15.26
CA LYS A 251 10.67 4.38 14.87
C LYS A 251 10.54 2.96 15.40
N THR A 252 10.22 2.78 16.67
CA THR A 252 10.45 1.50 17.37
C THR A 252 9.24 0.57 17.45
N HIS A 253 8.05 1.02 17.03
CA HIS A 253 6.88 0.15 16.98
C HIS A 253 7.09 -1.01 15.99
N ARG A 254 7.65 -0.73 14.80
CA ARG A 254 8.05 -1.73 13.80
C ARG A 254 9.04 -1.11 12.83
N TYR A 255 10.22 -1.72 12.65
CA TYR A 255 11.29 -1.16 11.80
C TYR A 255 11.07 -1.40 10.30
N GLY A 256 10.69 -2.62 9.91
CA GLY A 256 10.65 -3.05 8.51
C GLY A 256 9.36 -2.71 7.77
N VAL A 257 8.87 -1.47 7.90
CA VAL A 257 7.64 -0.98 7.26
C VAL A 257 7.82 0.46 6.76
N CYS A 258 7.18 0.77 5.63
CA CYS A 258 7.36 2.03 4.90
C CYS A 258 6.89 3.31 5.64
N ASN A 259 6.07 3.17 6.69
CA ASN A 259 5.62 4.30 7.52
C ASN A 259 6.40 4.44 8.84
N ALA A 260 7.50 3.68 9.02
CA ALA A 260 8.43 3.89 10.12
C ALA A 260 9.23 5.18 9.90
N MET A 261 9.48 5.93 10.97
CA MET A 261 10.34 7.11 10.88
C MET A 261 11.79 6.69 10.58
N GLU A 262 12.41 7.32 9.58
CA GLU A 262 13.81 7.10 9.23
C GLU A 262 14.69 8.30 9.59
N THR A 263 14.11 9.51 9.63
CA THR A 263 14.80 10.72 10.06
C THR A 263 14.00 11.49 11.12
N LEU A 264 14.65 11.81 12.22
CA LEU A 264 14.15 12.70 13.26
C LEU A 264 14.72 14.11 13.04
N LEU A 265 13.86 15.09 12.86
CA LEU A 265 14.21 16.51 12.81
C LEU A 265 13.86 17.18 14.14
N SER A 266 14.79 17.94 14.73
CA SER A 266 14.54 18.72 15.94
C SER A 266 14.81 20.19 15.69
N ASP A 267 13.86 21.06 16.07
CA ASP A 267 14.10 22.50 16.07
C ASP A 267 15.19 22.84 17.09
N GLU A 268 16.09 23.72 16.73
CA GLU A 268 17.28 24.08 17.50
C GLU A 268 16.97 24.42 18.98
N PRO A 269 15.96 25.23 19.32
CA PRO A 269 15.71 25.63 20.72
C PRO A 269 15.35 24.50 21.68
N VAL A 270 14.80 23.37 21.15
CA VAL A 270 14.43 22.21 22.00
C VAL A 270 15.40 21.04 21.88
N ALA A 271 16.33 21.10 20.93
CA ALA A 271 17.26 20.02 20.64
C ALA A 271 18.14 19.64 21.85
N ALA A 272 18.68 20.60 22.56
CA ALA A 272 19.54 20.37 23.73
C ALA A 272 18.80 19.65 24.88
N THR A 273 17.48 19.84 24.99
CA THR A 273 16.66 19.22 26.04
C THR A 273 16.18 17.85 25.64
N LEU A 274 15.69 17.69 24.38
CA LEU A 274 14.99 16.49 23.95
C LEU A 274 15.90 15.41 23.36
N LEU A 275 16.93 15.80 22.59
CA LEU A 275 17.76 14.81 21.90
C LEU A 275 18.51 13.87 22.85
N PRO A 276 19.09 14.32 24.02
CA PRO A 276 19.71 13.39 24.96
C PRO A 276 18.75 12.34 25.52
N VAL A 277 17.51 12.75 25.87
CA VAL A 277 16.46 11.85 26.40
C VAL A 277 16.01 10.85 25.35
N LEU A 278 15.79 11.30 24.12
CA LEU A 278 15.41 10.44 22.99
C LEU A 278 16.51 9.44 22.63
N ALA A 279 17.77 9.90 22.60
CA ALA A 279 18.92 9.06 22.31
C ALA A 279 19.11 7.94 23.34
N GLU A 280 18.90 8.20 24.62
CA GLU A 280 18.93 7.19 25.67
C GLU A 280 17.86 6.11 25.42
N GLN A 281 16.61 6.53 25.16
CA GLN A 281 15.51 5.60 24.91
C GLN A 281 15.67 4.77 23.63
N TYR A 282 16.18 5.37 22.55
CA TYR A 282 16.49 4.64 21.32
C TYR A 282 17.60 3.62 21.52
N ARG A 283 18.68 3.98 22.22
CA ARG A 283 19.78 3.05 22.53
C ARG A 283 19.31 1.89 23.40
N ALA A 284 18.44 2.13 24.38
CA ALA A 284 17.84 1.09 25.21
C ALA A 284 17.03 0.06 24.36
N LYS A 285 16.62 0.45 23.16
CA LYS A 285 15.92 -0.42 22.18
C LYS A 285 16.87 -0.92 21.06
N GLY A 286 18.17 -0.72 21.19
CA GLY A 286 19.17 -1.20 20.22
C GLY A 286 19.19 -0.41 18.91
N VAL A 287 18.70 0.82 18.89
CA VAL A 287 18.71 1.66 17.67
C VAL A 287 20.08 2.33 17.51
N GLU A 288 20.72 2.15 16.35
CA GLU A 288 21.90 2.91 15.94
C GLU A 288 21.49 4.34 15.57
N LEU A 289 22.21 5.33 16.08
CA LEU A 289 21.89 6.73 15.87
C LEU A 289 22.98 7.41 15.02
N ARG A 290 22.58 8.04 13.93
CA ARG A 290 23.42 8.84 13.05
C ARG A 290 23.00 10.29 13.09
N GLY A 291 23.94 11.21 13.32
CA GLY A 291 23.59 12.60 13.57
C GLY A 291 24.38 13.59 12.72
N CYS A 292 23.75 14.74 12.41
CA CYS A 292 24.44 15.91 11.89
C CYS A 292 25.42 16.47 12.93
N GLU A 293 26.29 17.39 12.55
CA GLU A 293 27.28 17.99 13.45
C GLU A 293 26.63 18.61 14.70
N ARG A 294 25.53 19.36 14.55
CA ARG A 294 24.80 19.99 15.65
C ARG A 294 24.20 18.95 16.63
N SER A 295 23.60 17.87 16.12
CA SER A 295 23.06 16.82 16.98
C SER A 295 24.17 16.05 17.71
N ARG A 296 25.32 15.83 17.07
CA ARG A 296 26.48 15.17 17.66
C ARG A 296 27.16 16.00 18.76
N SER A 297 27.10 17.31 18.67
CA SER A 297 27.57 18.18 19.74
C SER A 297 26.69 18.15 21.00
N LEU A 298 25.41 17.83 20.85
CA LEU A 298 24.43 17.73 21.95
C LEU A 298 24.34 16.32 22.55
N VAL A 299 24.63 15.28 21.76
CA VAL A 299 24.48 13.89 22.17
C VAL A 299 25.75 13.12 21.83
N SER A 300 26.48 12.70 22.87
CA SER A 300 27.70 11.89 22.70
C SER A 300 27.41 10.53 22.09
N GLY A 301 28.34 10.01 21.28
CA GLY A 301 28.27 8.66 20.73
C GLY A 301 27.27 8.47 19.59
N LEU A 302 26.80 9.55 18.94
CA LEU A 302 26.16 9.47 17.63
C LEU A 302 27.24 9.26 16.55
N LEU A 303 26.97 8.38 15.60
CA LEU A 303 27.76 8.26 14.37
C LEU A 303 27.54 9.51 13.50
N ALA A 304 28.52 9.85 12.67
CA ALA A 304 28.30 10.94 11.72
C ALA A 304 27.35 10.51 10.62
N ALA A 305 26.27 11.26 10.43
CA ALA A 305 25.40 11.09 9.28
C ALA A 305 26.09 11.63 8.03
N SER A 306 26.01 10.86 6.95
CA SER A 306 26.40 11.27 5.60
C SER A 306 25.23 11.88 4.86
N GLU A 307 25.45 12.41 3.67
CA GLU A 307 24.37 12.91 2.82
C GLU A 307 23.40 11.79 2.40
N GLU A 308 23.92 10.56 2.18
CA GLU A 308 23.13 9.37 1.82
C GLU A 308 22.15 8.97 2.94
N ASP A 309 22.52 9.19 4.20
CA ASP A 309 21.66 8.87 5.35
C ASP A 309 20.32 9.61 5.30
N TRP A 310 20.29 10.81 4.71
CA TRP A 310 19.06 11.61 4.60
C TRP A 310 18.09 11.05 3.54
N TYR A 311 18.58 10.30 2.54
CA TYR A 311 17.77 9.65 1.51
C TYR A 311 17.41 8.21 1.85
N THR A 312 17.98 7.66 2.95
CA THR A 312 17.93 6.21 3.19
C THR A 312 16.69 5.79 3.96
N GLU A 313 15.89 4.88 3.38
CA GLU A 313 14.97 4.04 4.09
C GLU A 313 15.74 2.84 4.67
N TYR A 314 16.05 2.86 5.96
CA TYR A 314 16.87 1.82 6.60
C TYR A 314 16.15 0.48 6.75
N LEU A 315 14.83 0.50 7.02
CA LEU A 315 14.03 -0.69 7.35
C LEU A 315 14.63 -1.52 8.51
N ALA A 316 15.42 -0.91 9.35
CA ALA A 316 16.27 -1.48 10.39
C ALA A 316 16.26 -0.60 11.64
N PRO A 317 16.78 -1.06 12.79
CA PRO A 317 16.96 -0.24 13.99
C PRO A 317 18.11 0.79 13.81
N VAL A 318 18.00 1.65 12.80
CA VAL A 318 18.89 2.77 12.48
C VAL A 318 18.04 4.03 12.33
N LEU A 319 18.48 5.18 12.87
CA LEU A 319 17.78 6.45 12.81
C LEU A 319 18.74 7.59 12.52
N ALA A 320 18.43 8.40 11.51
CA ALA A 320 19.10 9.67 11.27
C ALA A 320 18.51 10.79 12.13
N ILE A 321 19.35 11.72 12.65
CA ILE A 321 18.94 12.84 13.51
C ILE A 321 19.55 14.13 12.99
N LYS A 322 18.71 15.13 12.70
CA LYS A 322 19.16 16.45 12.25
C LYS A 322 18.54 17.58 13.07
N VAL A 323 19.36 18.55 13.46
CA VAL A 323 18.90 19.80 14.06
C VAL A 323 18.67 20.82 12.95
N VAL A 324 17.50 21.46 12.94
CA VAL A 324 17.04 22.40 11.90
C VAL A 324 16.60 23.74 12.52
N ASP A 325 16.52 24.78 11.72
CA ASP A 325 16.17 26.13 12.14
C ASP A 325 14.69 26.45 11.82
N GLY A 326 13.80 25.78 12.55
CA GLY A 326 12.36 26.01 12.47
C GLY A 326 11.65 25.17 11.40
N VAL A 327 10.35 25.46 11.25
CA VAL A 327 9.44 24.71 10.39
C VAL A 327 9.79 24.82 8.90
N GLU A 328 10.33 25.96 8.48
CA GLU A 328 10.75 26.20 7.10
C GLU A 328 11.91 25.25 6.70
N ALA A 329 12.99 25.24 7.50
CA ALA A 329 14.13 24.36 7.24
C ALA A 329 13.76 22.86 7.37
N ALA A 330 12.85 22.50 8.29
CA ALA A 330 12.32 21.15 8.38
C ALA A 330 11.56 20.76 7.10
N THR A 331 10.70 21.64 6.62
CA THR A 331 9.93 21.44 5.39
C THR A 331 10.83 21.29 4.16
N GLU A 332 11.85 22.15 4.03
CA GLU A 332 12.83 22.06 2.94
C GLU A 332 13.55 20.71 2.97
N HIS A 333 14.00 20.27 4.15
CA HIS A 333 14.63 18.97 4.32
C HIS A 333 13.70 17.82 3.90
N ILE A 334 12.47 17.82 4.39
CA ILE A 334 11.48 16.77 4.07
C ILE A 334 11.20 16.73 2.56
N ASN A 335 10.95 17.88 1.94
CA ASN A 335 10.65 17.94 0.51
C ASN A 335 11.86 17.58 -0.38
N GLN A 336 13.10 17.76 0.12
CA GLN A 336 14.31 17.40 -0.60
C GLN A 336 14.66 15.91 -0.48
N TYR A 337 14.56 15.34 0.73
CA TYR A 337 15.07 14.02 1.05
C TYR A 337 13.98 12.96 1.25
N GLY A 338 12.75 13.39 1.54
CA GLY A 338 11.62 12.49 1.79
C GLY A 338 11.13 11.78 0.55
N SER A 339 10.48 10.66 0.76
CA SER A 339 9.89 9.82 -0.27
C SER A 339 8.44 10.23 -0.64
N HIS A 340 7.95 11.31 -0.12
CA HIS A 340 6.55 11.76 -0.21
C HIS A 340 5.53 10.77 0.40
N HIS A 341 6.00 9.91 1.31
CA HIS A 341 5.16 8.89 1.93
C HIS A 341 4.39 9.47 3.12
N THR A 342 5.05 9.67 4.26
CA THR A 342 4.39 10.11 5.51
C THR A 342 5.34 10.93 6.35
N ASP A 343 4.92 12.14 6.73
CA ASP A 343 5.71 13.03 7.57
C ASP A 343 4.84 13.67 8.66
N ALA A 344 5.44 13.92 9.82
CA ALA A 344 4.75 14.45 10.98
C ALA A 344 5.46 15.66 11.60
N ILE A 345 4.67 16.58 12.14
CA ILE A 345 5.13 17.63 13.05
C ILE A 345 4.55 17.40 14.45
N VAL A 346 5.36 17.62 15.48
CA VAL A 346 4.88 17.72 16.86
C VAL A 346 4.98 19.17 17.29
N THR A 347 3.83 19.82 17.56
CA THR A 347 3.75 21.24 17.94
C THR A 347 2.41 21.54 18.61
N GLU A 348 2.40 22.47 19.56
CA GLU A 348 1.17 23.05 20.14
C GLU A 348 0.78 24.36 19.43
N ASN A 349 1.60 24.85 18.49
CA ASN A 349 1.31 26.07 17.74
C ASN A 349 0.46 25.78 16.49
N TYR A 350 -0.78 26.23 16.52
CA TYR A 350 -1.74 26.04 15.43
C TYR A 350 -1.26 26.62 14.09
N THR A 351 -0.65 27.80 14.09
CA THR A 351 -0.18 28.43 12.84
C THR A 351 0.98 27.65 12.22
N ARG A 352 1.92 27.16 13.03
CA ARG A 352 3.06 26.37 12.58
C ARG A 352 2.58 25.00 12.05
N ALA A 353 1.62 24.35 12.74
CA ALA A 353 0.99 23.13 12.27
C ALA A 353 0.36 23.31 10.89
N ARG A 354 -0.45 24.36 10.70
CA ARG A 354 -1.09 24.63 9.41
C ARG A 354 -0.09 24.92 8.29
N ARG A 355 1.00 25.65 8.61
CA ARG A 355 2.06 25.92 7.64
C ARG A 355 2.74 24.62 7.19
N PHE A 356 3.07 23.75 8.14
CA PHE A 356 3.66 22.45 7.85
C PHE A 356 2.73 21.58 6.97
N LEU A 357 1.44 21.47 7.33
CA LEU A 357 0.44 20.74 6.54
C LEU A 357 0.33 21.24 5.09
N ALA A 358 0.48 22.55 4.88
CA ALA A 358 0.36 23.15 3.54
C ALA A 358 1.65 23.01 2.71
N ALA A 359 2.81 22.96 3.37
CA ALA A 359 4.11 23.07 2.68
C ALA A 359 4.81 21.72 2.46
N VAL A 360 4.53 20.70 3.30
CA VAL A 360 5.08 19.35 3.12
C VAL A 360 4.27 18.60 2.07
N ASP A 361 4.97 18.15 1.03
CA ASP A 361 4.36 17.45 -0.12
C ASP A 361 4.43 15.93 0.06
N SER A 362 3.72 15.39 1.06
CA SER A 362 3.64 13.96 1.32
C SER A 362 2.21 13.43 1.21
N SER A 363 2.07 12.12 0.99
CA SER A 363 0.76 11.48 0.85
C SER A 363 -0.04 11.49 2.15
N SER A 364 0.66 11.50 3.29
CA SER A 364 0.10 11.68 4.63
C SER A 364 0.95 12.69 5.40
N VAL A 365 0.33 13.74 5.89
CA VAL A 365 0.99 14.77 6.73
C VAL A 365 0.24 14.87 8.05
N MET A 366 0.94 14.68 9.17
CA MET A 366 0.35 14.52 10.49
C MET A 366 0.74 15.64 11.45
N VAL A 367 -0.16 15.98 12.35
CA VAL A 367 0.10 16.86 13.49
C VAL A 367 -0.13 16.07 14.77
N ASN A 368 0.87 16.05 15.65
CA ASN A 368 0.80 15.39 16.97
C ASN A 368 0.39 13.91 16.92
N ALA A 369 0.81 13.20 15.87
CA ALA A 369 0.55 11.77 15.69
C ALA A 369 1.78 11.06 15.11
N SER A 370 1.92 9.78 15.44
CA SER A 370 2.99 8.93 14.91
C SER A 370 2.76 8.63 13.43
N THR A 371 3.82 8.63 12.63
CA THR A 371 3.78 8.22 11.20
C THR A 371 3.22 6.81 11.01
N ARG A 372 3.24 5.97 12.07
CA ARG A 372 2.70 4.61 12.09
C ARG A 372 1.19 4.54 11.86
N PHE A 373 0.46 5.65 12.01
CA PHE A 373 -0.96 5.73 11.68
C PHE A 373 -1.26 5.80 10.16
N ALA A 374 -0.26 5.97 9.29
CA ALA A 374 -0.46 5.90 7.84
C ALA A 374 -0.68 4.45 7.38
N ASP A 375 -1.86 3.94 7.65
CA ASP A 375 -2.28 2.55 7.47
C ASP A 375 -3.77 2.50 7.13
N GLY A 376 -4.18 1.59 6.25
CA GLY A 376 -5.56 1.50 5.79
C GLY A 376 -6.57 1.18 6.89
N PHE A 377 -6.20 0.40 7.90
CA PHE A 377 -7.08 0.13 9.05
C PHE A 377 -7.23 1.36 9.94
N GLU A 378 -6.11 2.00 10.28
CA GLU A 378 -6.10 3.20 11.13
C GLU A 378 -6.85 4.37 10.46
N TYR A 379 -6.83 4.45 9.13
CA TYR A 379 -7.57 5.46 8.37
C TYR A 379 -9.04 5.10 8.13
N GLY A 380 -9.49 3.96 8.64
CA GLY A 380 -10.88 3.51 8.50
C GLY A 380 -11.23 2.95 7.12
N LEU A 381 -10.22 2.67 6.28
CA LEU A 381 -10.43 2.04 4.96
C LEU A 381 -10.68 0.53 5.06
N GLY A 382 -10.45 -0.06 6.23
CA GLY A 382 -10.67 -1.46 6.56
C GLY A 382 -9.67 -2.45 5.96
N ALA A 383 -9.10 -2.15 4.82
CA ALA A 383 -8.04 -2.90 4.16
C ALA A 383 -7.38 -2.04 3.08
N GLU A 384 -6.14 -2.36 2.70
CA GLU A 384 -5.42 -1.66 1.64
C GLU A 384 -4.69 -2.63 0.72
N ILE A 385 -4.67 -2.33 -0.58
CA ILE A 385 -3.88 -3.10 -1.55
C ILE A 385 -2.42 -2.64 -1.61
N GLY A 386 -2.14 -1.46 -1.08
CA GLY A 386 -0.84 -0.80 -1.04
C GLY A 386 -0.97 0.67 -0.70
N ILE A 387 0.13 1.39 -0.82
CA ILE A 387 0.19 2.84 -0.62
C ILE A 387 0.67 3.49 -1.92
N SER A 388 0.19 4.69 -2.22
CA SER A 388 0.63 5.47 -3.37
C SER A 388 1.19 6.81 -2.93
N THR A 389 2.36 7.18 -3.47
CA THR A 389 2.92 8.52 -3.34
C THR A 389 2.70 9.37 -4.58
N ASP A 390 2.12 8.79 -5.63
CA ASP A 390 1.76 9.51 -6.86
C ASP A 390 0.67 10.55 -6.61
N LYS A 391 0.63 11.61 -7.43
CA LYS A 391 -0.35 12.70 -7.32
C LYS A 391 -1.57 12.51 -8.21
N ILE A 392 -1.45 11.68 -9.24
CA ILE A 392 -2.52 11.39 -10.19
C ILE A 392 -3.27 10.14 -9.70
N HIS A 393 -4.59 10.22 -9.66
CA HIS A 393 -5.55 9.25 -9.15
C HIS A 393 -5.53 9.19 -7.62
N VAL A 394 -5.17 8.04 -6.99
CA VAL A 394 -5.16 7.88 -5.54
C VAL A 394 -3.79 8.24 -4.94
N ARG A 395 -3.79 8.86 -3.76
CA ARG A 395 -2.59 9.17 -2.97
C ARG A 395 -2.79 8.73 -1.53
N GLY A 396 -1.78 8.12 -0.90
CA GLY A 396 -1.88 7.49 0.43
C GLY A 396 -2.29 6.03 0.38
N PRO A 397 -2.81 5.44 1.47
CA PRO A 397 -3.30 4.07 1.52
C PRO A 397 -4.41 3.83 0.50
N VAL A 398 -4.31 2.75 -0.27
CA VAL A 398 -5.21 2.42 -1.38
C VAL A 398 -6.22 1.37 -0.93
N GLY A 399 -7.34 1.82 -0.40
CA GLY A 399 -8.50 0.98 -0.06
C GLY A 399 -9.45 0.77 -1.25
N LEU A 400 -10.69 0.34 -0.98
CA LEU A 400 -11.69 0.05 -2.02
C LEU A 400 -11.95 1.24 -2.95
N GLU A 401 -12.08 2.46 -2.41
CA GLU A 401 -12.32 3.65 -3.22
C GLU A 401 -11.16 3.96 -4.16
N GLY A 402 -9.91 3.72 -3.72
CA GLY A 402 -8.71 3.90 -4.54
C GLY A 402 -8.64 2.95 -5.75
N LEU A 403 -9.42 1.85 -5.73
CA LEU A 403 -9.57 0.91 -6.86
C LEU A 403 -10.74 1.26 -7.78
N THR A 404 -11.27 2.50 -7.67
CA THR A 404 -12.40 2.99 -8.45
C THR A 404 -12.08 4.34 -9.08
N SER A 405 -12.92 4.76 -10.00
CA SER A 405 -12.92 6.09 -10.59
C SER A 405 -14.34 6.66 -10.57
N GLN A 406 -14.51 7.90 -10.98
CA GLN A 406 -15.83 8.52 -11.13
C GLN A 406 -16.10 8.88 -12.57
N LYS A 407 -17.28 8.55 -13.09
CA LYS A 407 -17.79 9.04 -14.38
C LYS A 407 -18.88 10.06 -14.17
N TRP A 408 -19.00 10.98 -15.13
CA TRP A 408 -20.12 11.91 -15.16
C TRP A 408 -21.40 11.19 -15.56
N ILE A 409 -22.50 11.52 -14.88
CA ILE A 409 -23.85 11.09 -15.25
C ILE A 409 -24.71 12.33 -15.42
N VAL A 410 -25.58 12.28 -16.44
CA VAL A 410 -26.44 13.39 -16.81
C VAL A 410 -27.85 12.88 -16.94
N PHE A 411 -28.79 13.51 -16.23
CA PHE A 411 -30.21 13.32 -16.40
C PHE A 411 -30.79 14.52 -17.14
N GLY A 412 -31.53 14.26 -18.18
CA GLY A 412 -32.23 15.25 -18.99
C GLY A 412 -33.65 14.81 -19.31
N ASP A 413 -34.41 15.74 -19.84
CA ASP A 413 -35.77 15.56 -20.35
C ASP A 413 -35.89 16.22 -21.74
N GLY A 414 -35.01 15.83 -22.66
CA GLY A 414 -34.99 16.32 -24.04
C GLY A 414 -34.22 17.64 -24.27
N GLN A 415 -33.45 18.12 -23.28
CA GLN A 415 -32.62 19.34 -23.48
C GLN A 415 -31.59 19.10 -24.58
N ILE A 416 -31.44 20.12 -25.45
CA ILE A 416 -30.44 20.17 -26.52
C ILE A 416 -29.50 21.35 -26.26
N ARG A 417 -28.30 21.27 -26.83
CA ARG A 417 -27.35 22.37 -26.82
C ARG A 417 -27.68 23.29 -28.00
N GLY A 418 -27.98 24.59 -27.70
CA GLY A 418 -28.17 25.62 -28.69
C GLY A 418 -26.83 26.20 -29.19
#